data_a5f6cdd9359d2c50702c0c9d6736e0e2
#
_entry.id   a5f6cdd9359d2c50702c0c9d6736e0e2
#
_cell.length_a   1.000
_cell.length_b   1.000
_cell.length_c   1.000
_cell.angle_alpha   90.00
_cell.angle_beta   90.00
_cell.angle_gamma   90.00
#
_symmetry.space_group_name_H-M   'P 1'
#
loop_
_entity.id
_entity.type
_entity.pdbx_description
1 polymer ?
#
loop_
_entity_poly.entity_id
_entity_poly.type
_entity_poly.pdbx_seq_one_letter_code
_entity_poly.pdbx_strand_id
1 'polypeptide(L)'
;MGNDILIACGLEIILLDEETNQRWKRSLPFRVHSAAHASGKIGVLCGHGFHLLRVSDGSQIGEGRSTTGGFSGILARPGGGWVLSCRKGQLHVFNAEGRGIKRLDVGGVRRLIGWFDREHLMWQDDEGKLRCARLANENSQRLLEDRIWSWVSAMSGGRVLLQSADGMLWEGSPHPYGWDSLSTIDTRSLEPLSAHRAGDGWWVLSIEGGLHCMTEDVSIKSANTDLGDYLVGLAADTMATVKRNGLVRIWRSAELMQLRRVEMQKMVAEAQVASDWEERRRIFKRACDAEDEGRISLAIDLYESLGRTSDVNRLLARQRGE
;
A
#
# COMPACT_ATOMS: atom_id res chain seq x y z
N MET A 1 13.73 -11.49 17.33
CA MET A 1 12.58 -12.16 16.76
C MET A 1 12.88 -12.41 15.31
N GLY A 2 12.71 -13.67 14.84
CA GLY A 2 12.73 -13.95 13.42
C GLY A 2 11.61 -13.21 12.69
N ASN A 3 11.51 -13.38 11.40
CA ASN A 3 10.54 -12.75 10.51
C ASN A 3 9.13 -13.39 10.65
N ASP A 4 8.67 -13.66 11.88
CA ASP A 4 7.33 -14.21 12.12
C ASP A 4 6.25 -13.23 11.66
N ILE A 5 5.20 -13.73 11.03
CA ILE A 5 4.10 -12.96 10.46
C ILE A 5 2.85 -13.17 11.29
N LEU A 6 2.30 -12.08 11.81
CA LEU A 6 1.04 -12.11 12.55
C LEU A 6 -0.13 -11.75 11.62
N ILE A 7 -1.10 -12.64 11.51
CA ILE A 7 -2.32 -12.44 10.74
C ILE A 7 -3.51 -12.37 11.69
N ALA A 8 -4.32 -11.32 11.55
CA ALA A 8 -5.59 -11.18 12.24
C ALA A 8 -6.74 -11.22 11.22
N CYS A 9 -7.60 -12.21 11.32
CA CYS A 9 -8.70 -12.42 10.40
C CYS A 9 -10.01 -12.74 11.15
N GLY A 10 -10.94 -11.81 11.15
CA GLY A 10 -12.21 -11.99 11.83
C GLY A 10 -12.06 -12.20 13.34
N LEU A 11 -12.41 -13.38 13.83
CA LEU A 11 -12.25 -13.79 15.23
C LEU A 11 -10.92 -14.47 15.52
N GLU A 12 -10.06 -14.65 14.52
CA GLU A 12 -8.88 -15.48 14.63
C GLU A 12 -7.62 -14.65 14.53
N ILE A 13 -6.58 -15.13 15.24
CA ILE A 13 -5.23 -14.65 15.12
C ILE A 13 -4.31 -15.82 14.87
N ILE A 14 -3.41 -15.69 13.92
CA ILE A 14 -2.53 -16.75 13.44
C ILE A 14 -1.11 -16.19 13.44
N LEU A 15 -0.18 -16.95 13.99
CA LEU A 15 1.25 -16.67 13.84
C LEU A 15 1.86 -17.67 12.87
N LEU A 16 2.51 -17.14 11.85
CA LEU A 16 3.31 -17.89 10.89
C LEU A 16 4.79 -17.66 11.16
N ASP A 17 5.62 -18.63 10.85
CA ASP A 17 7.07 -18.45 10.78
C ASP A 17 7.49 -17.78 9.46
N GLU A 18 8.79 -17.55 9.26
CA GLU A 18 9.34 -16.94 8.03
C GLU A 18 9.13 -17.79 6.77
N GLU A 19 8.90 -19.11 6.93
CA GLU A 19 8.58 -20.04 5.85
C GLU A 19 7.08 -20.14 5.58
N THR A 20 6.26 -19.31 6.27
CA THR A 20 4.79 -19.29 6.21
C THR A 20 4.09 -20.52 6.82
N ASN A 21 4.80 -21.35 7.59
CA ASN A 21 4.17 -22.43 8.33
C ASN A 21 3.44 -21.87 9.56
N GLN A 22 2.27 -22.43 9.85
CA GLN A 22 1.49 -22.02 11.02
C GLN A 22 2.16 -22.52 12.32
N ARG A 23 2.66 -21.59 13.13
CA ARG A 23 3.17 -21.89 14.49
C ARG A 23 2.03 -22.16 15.45
N TRP A 24 1.04 -21.29 15.46
CA TRP A 24 -0.19 -21.46 16.23
C TRP A 24 -1.33 -20.62 15.65
N LYS A 25 -2.55 -20.98 16.06
CA LYS A 25 -3.80 -20.28 15.74
C LYS A 25 -4.64 -20.16 17.01
N ARG A 26 -5.27 -19.02 17.20
CA ARG A 26 -6.16 -18.76 18.33
C ARG A 26 -7.41 -18.01 17.90
N SER A 27 -8.56 -18.46 18.42
CA SER A 27 -9.82 -17.75 18.31
C SER A 27 -10.01 -16.82 19.51
N LEU A 28 -10.54 -15.63 19.26
CA LEU A 28 -10.87 -14.62 20.24
C LEU A 28 -12.39 -14.40 20.30
N PRO A 29 -12.92 -13.89 21.42
CA PRO A 29 -14.38 -13.78 21.60
C PRO A 29 -15.03 -12.74 20.69
N PHE A 30 -14.26 -11.80 20.15
CA PHE A 30 -14.71 -10.73 19.29
C PHE A 30 -13.77 -10.54 18.10
N ARG A 31 -14.28 -9.86 17.07
CA ARG A 31 -13.49 -9.54 15.88
C ARG A 31 -12.25 -8.73 16.25
N VAL A 32 -11.09 -9.19 15.77
CA VAL A 32 -9.81 -8.49 15.87
C VAL A 32 -9.81 -7.32 14.89
N HIS A 33 -9.41 -6.14 15.36
CA HIS A 33 -9.30 -4.95 14.51
C HIS A 33 -7.90 -4.32 14.52
N SER A 34 -7.05 -4.67 15.48
CA SER A 34 -5.67 -4.22 15.47
C SER A 34 -4.82 -5.12 16.37
N ALA A 35 -3.55 -5.27 16.03
CA ALA A 35 -2.57 -5.99 16.85
C ALA A 35 -1.18 -5.37 16.72
N ALA A 36 -0.37 -5.48 17.78
CA ALA A 36 1.01 -5.01 17.78
C ALA A 36 1.88 -5.92 18.65
N HIS A 37 3.09 -6.19 18.18
CA HIS A 37 4.08 -7.00 18.90
C HIS A 37 5.03 -6.12 19.70
N ALA A 38 5.26 -6.47 20.97
CA ALA A 38 6.27 -5.88 21.84
C ALA A 38 6.79 -6.89 22.87
N SER A 39 8.10 -6.90 23.09
CA SER A 39 8.72 -7.68 24.20
C SER A 39 8.32 -9.16 24.28
N GLY A 40 8.25 -9.85 23.14
CA GLY A 40 7.87 -11.28 23.08
C GLY A 40 6.38 -11.56 23.35
N LYS A 41 5.55 -10.53 23.32
CA LYS A 41 4.09 -10.60 23.51
C LYS A 41 3.37 -9.88 22.39
N ILE A 42 2.12 -10.27 22.14
CA ILE A 42 1.26 -9.67 21.15
C ILE A 42 0.09 -9.00 21.88
N GLY A 43 -0.01 -7.69 21.73
CA GLY A 43 -1.18 -6.94 22.13
C GLY A 43 -2.23 -6.99 21.03
N VAL A 44 -3.47 -7.35 21.35
CA VAL A 44 -4.57 -7.51 20.40
C VAL A 44 -5.76 -6.71 20.86
N LEU A 45 -6.32 -5.91 19.96
CA LEU A 45 -7.59 -5.25 20.17
C LEU A 45 -8.70 -6.07 19.53
N CYS A 46 -9.64 -6.53 20.34
CA CYS A 46 -10.86 -7.18 19.85
C CYS A 46 -12.10 -6.70 20.65
N GLY A 47 -13.18 -6.40 19.94
CA GLY A 47 -14.36 -5.78 20.55
C GLY A 47 -13.99 -4.46 21.25
N HIS A 48 -14.22 -4.38 22.56
CA HIS A 48 -13.86 -3.23 23.39
C HIS A 48 -12.60 -3.47 24.25
N GLY A 49 -11.99 -4.64 24.11
CA GLY A 49 -10.92 -5.14 24.97
C GLY A 49 -9.53 -5.09 24.34
N PHE A 50 -8.55 -5.12 25.22
CA PHE A 50 -7.16 -5.37 24.91
C PHE A 50 -6.78 -6.73 25.51
N HIS A 51 -6.30 -7.64 24.67
CA HIS A 51 -5.83 -8.95 25.06
C HIS A 51 -4.33 -9.06 24.85
N LEU A 52 -3.65 -9.69 25.79
CA LEU A 52 -2.22 -9.93 25.72
C LEU A 52 -1.97 -11.41 25.52
N LEU A 53 -1.31 -11.76 24.41
CA LEU A 53 -0.96 -13.11 24.04
C LEU A 53 0.55 -13.32 24.11
N ARG A 54 0.98 -14.55 24.45
CA ARG A 54 2.37 -14.96 24.36
C ARG A 54 2.71 -15.33 22.93
N VAL A 55 3.87 -14.88 22.43
CA VAL A 55 4.29 -15.18 21.05
C VAL A 55 4.56 -16.67 20.84
N SER A 56 5.09 -17.38 21.84
CA SER A 56 5.52 -18.77 21.68
C SER A 56 4.38 -19.74 21.37
N ASP A 57 3.21 -19.55 21.97
CA ASP A 57 2.09 -20.52 21.93
C ASP A 57 0.70 -19.89 21.77
N GLY A 58 0.62 -18.56 21.64
CA GLY A 58 -0.64 -17.84 21.53
C GLY A 58 -1.49 -17.84 22.82
N SER A 59 -0.97 -18.34 23.95
CA SER A 59 -1.72 -18.35 25.21
C SER A 59 -2.03 -16.94 25.69
N GLN A 60 -3.24 -16.71 26.16
CA GLN A 60 -3.63 -15.43 26.76
C GLN A 60 -3.02 -15.30 28.14
N ILE A 61 -2.26 -14.22 28.35
CA ILE A 61 -1.54 -13.94 29.59
C ILE A 61 -2.06 -12.69 30.30
N GLY A 62 -2.96 -11.97 29.69
CA GLY A 62 -3.59 -10.80 30.28
C GLY A 62 -4.72 -10.24 29.43
N GLU A 63 -5.55 -9.42 30.06
CA GLU A 63 -6.60 -8.67 29.39
C GLU A 63 -6.81 -7.32 30.08
N GLY A 64 -7.30 -6.35 29.31
CA GLY A 64 -7.73 -5.04 29.78
C GLY A 64 -8.98 -4.60 29.06
N ARG A 65 -9.84 -3.86 29.76
CA ARG A 65 -11.07 -3.30 29.17
C ARG A 65 -11.01 -1.78 29.23
N SER A 66 -11.44 -1.14 28.17
CA SER A 66 -11.66 0.29 28.21
C SER A 66 -12.96 0.60 28.92
N THR A 67 -12.90 1.44 29.92
CA THR A 67 -14.10 2.00 30.60
C THR A 67 -14.75 3.12 29.81
N THR A 68 -14.14 3.58 28.72
CA THR A 68 -14.47 4.82 28.00
C THR A 68 -14.74 4.64 26.52
N GLY A 69 -15.48 3.59 26.11
CA GLY A 69 -15.97 3.47 24.74
C GLY A 69 -15.15 2.60 23.79
N GLY A 70 -14.19 1.81 24.32
CA GLY A 70 -13.38 0.88 23.56
C GLY A 70 -12.10 1.49 22.99
N PHE A 71 -11.13 0.62 22.73
CA PHE A 71 -9.88 0.99 22.07
C PHE A 71 -10.06 1.00 20.55
N SER A 72 -9.42 1.95 19.87
CA SER A 72 -9.50 2.13 18.41
C SER A 72 -8.19 1.80 17.67
N GLY A 73 -7.06 1.86 18.35
CA GLY A 73 -5.76 1.58 17.76
C GLY A 73 -4.73 1.15 18.80
N ILE A 74 -3.70 0.45 18.36
CA ILE A 74 -2.59 -0.01 19.18
C ILE A 74 -1.27 0.18 18.44
N LEU A 75 -0.25 0.65 19.16
CA LEU A 75 1.14 0.65 18.74
C LEU A 75 2.04 0.06 19.81
N ALA A 76 3.02 -0.72 19.38
CA ALA A 76 4.11 -1.15 20.25
C ALA A 76 4.98 0.06 20.64
N ARG A 77 5.42 0.11 21.90
CA ARG A 77 6.34 1.15 22.37
C ARG A 77 7.79 0.72 22.15
N PRO A 78 8.64 1.64 21.66
CA PRO A 78 10.07 1.44 21.75
C PRO A 78 10.50 1.21 23.21
N GLY A 79 11.17 0.12 23.50
CA GLY A 79 11.52 -0.24 24.89
C GLY A 79 10.51 -1.13 25.62
N GLY A 80 9.42 -1.51 24.97
CA GLY A 80 8.43 -2.47 25.46
C GLY A 80 7.11 -1.87 25.92
N GLY A 81 6.07 -2.69 25.87
CA GLY A 81 4.70 -2.29 26.16
C GLY A 81 3.96 -1.69 24.94
N TRP A 82 2.85 -1.01 25.21
CA TRP A 82 1.96 -0.54 24.15
C TRP A 82 1.38 0.84 24.47
N VAL A 83 0.97 1.55 23.41
CA VAL A 83 0.05 2.68 23.50
C VAL A 83 -1.21 2.30 22.74
N LEU A 84 -2.34 2.51 23.39
CA LEU A 84 -3.67 2.30 22.86
C LEU A 84 -4.40 3.63 22.75
N SER A 85 -5.01 3.90 21.60
CA SER A 85 -5.95 5.00 21.47
C SER A 85 -7.37 4.56 21.85
N CYS A 86 -8.13 5.48 22.41
CA CYS A 86 -9.53 5.30 22.76
C CYS A 86 -10.40 6.27 21.96
N ARG A 87 -11.61 5.86 21.61
CA ARG A 87 -12.58 6.67 20.86
C ARG A 87 -12.94 8.01 21.51
N LYS A 88 -12.73 8.15 22.82
CA LYS A 88 -12.96 9.39 23.57
C LYS A 88 -11.74 10.33 23.61
N GLY A 89 -10.78 10.15 22.73
CA GLY A 89 -9.62 11.04 22.62
C GLY A 89 -8.56 10.83 23.69
N GLN A 90 -8.40 9.60 24.16
CA GLN A 90 -7.42 9.28 25.18
C GLN A 90 -6.39 8.29 24.67
N LEU A 91 -5.16 8.46 25.15
CA LEU A 91 -4.08 7.50 25.00
C LEU A 91 -3.86 6.77 26.33
N HIS A 92 -3.90 5.46 26.27
CA HIS A 92 -3.60 4.58 27.38
C HIS A 92 -2.23 3.93 27.16
N VAL A 93 -1.34 4.11 28.13
CA VAL A 93 0.03 3.60 28.07
C VAL A 93 0.13 2.37 28.96
N PHE A 94 0.63 1.28 28.39
CA PHE A 94 0.82 0.00 29.06
C PHE A 94 2.31 -0.37 29.06
N ASN A 95 2.76 -1.02 30.14
CA ASN A 95 4.11 -1.57 30.22
C ASN A 95 4.20 -2.93 29.51
N ALA A 96 5.40 -3.53 29.52
CA ALA A 96 5.66 -4.82 28.90
C ALA A 96 4.87 -6.00 29.52
N GLU A 97 4.39 -5.86 30.74
CA GLU A 97 3.52 -6.84 31.42
C GLU A 97 2.04 -6.67 31.11
N GLY A 98 1.67 -5.62 30.32
CA GLY A 98 0.28 -5.32 30.00
C GLY A 98 -0.46 -4.58 31.11
N ARG A 99 0.25 -4.00 32.09
CA ARG A 99 -0.35 -3.17 33.13
C ARG A 99 -0.43 -1.72 32.66
N GLY A 100 -1.57 -1.08 32.85
CA GLY A 100 -1.73 0.35 32.60
C GLY A 100 -0.83 1.18 33.50
N ILE A 101 -0.04 2.06 32.90
CA ILE A 101 0.89 2.96 33.60
C ILE A 101 0.39 4.40 33.61
N LYS A 102 -0.24 4.82 32.53
CA LYS A 102 -0.63 6.21 32.33
C LYS A 102 -1.81 6.33 31.40
N ARG A 103 -2.57 7.39 31.57
CA ARG A 103 -3.63 7.81 30.67
C ARG A 103 -3.43 9.31 30.37
N LEU A 104 -3.49 9.65 29.10
CA LEU A 104 -3.33 11.01 28.59
C LEU A 104 -4.61 11.41 27.87
N ASP A 105 -5.14 12.56 28.18
CA ASP A 105 -6.23 13.17 27.41
C ASP A 105 -5.63 14.03 26.30
N VAL A 106 -5.92 13.70 25.05
CA VAL A 106 -5.30 14.33 23.88
C VAL A 106 -6.32 14.94 22.91
N GLY A 107 -7.59 15.01 23.32
CA GLY A 107 -8.64 15.72 22.58
C GLY A 107 -9.15 15.05 21.32
N GLY A 108 -8.70 13.85 21.00
CA GLY A 108 -9.12 13.09 19.84
C GLY A 108 -7.97 12.33 19.19
N VAL A 109 -8.22 11.07 18.79
CA VAL A 109 -7.23 10.25 18.08
C VAL A 109 -7.94 9.46 17.00
N ARG A 110 -7.88 9.97 15.78
CA ARG A 110 -8.40 9.28 14.60
C ARG A 110 -7.53 8.07 14.25
N ARG A 111 -6.19 8.25 14.32
CA ARG A 111 -5.22 7.20 13.96
C ARG A 111 -3.89 7.40 14.68
N LEU A 112 -3.35 6.32 15.25
CA LEU A 112 -1.95 6.26 15.68
C LEU A 112 -1.07 6.07 14.45
N ILE A 113 0.01 6.85 14.33
CA ILE A 113 0.88 6.84 13.13
C ILE A 113 2.20 6.14 13.42
N GLY A 114 2.89 6.51 14.48
CA GLY A 114 4.19 5.90 14.80
C GLY A 114 4.98 6.67 15.84
N TRP A 115 6.24 6.32 15.95
CA TRP A 115 7.19 6.90 16.90
C TRP A 115 8.31 7.62 16.15
N PHE A 116 8.60 8.86 16.50
CA PHE A 116 9.80 9.57 16.02
C PHE A 116 11.06 8.98 16.64
N ASP A 117 10.98 8.73 17.95
CA ASP A 117 12.02 8.18 18.78
C ASP A 117 11.43 7.31 19.89
N ARG A 118 12.19 7.03 20.95
CA ARG A 118 11.74 6.20 22.06
C ARG A 118 10.64 6.83 22.92
N GLU A 119 10.42 8.14 22.83
CA GLU A 119 9.57 8.91 23.75
C GLU A 119 8.43 9.64 23.05
N HIS A 120 8.62 10.05 21.79
CA HIS A 120 7.67 10.91 21.08
C HIS A 120 6.79 10.09 20.13
N LEU A 121 5.50 10.12 20.43
CA LEU A 121 4.43 9.50 19.63
C LEU A 121 3.80 10.51 18.68
N MET A 122 3.46 10.08 17.48
CA MET A 122 2.70 10.85 16.50
C MET A 122 1.34 10.20 16.23
N TRP A 123 0.31 11.03 16.12
CA TRP A 123 -1.03 10.60 15.73
C TRP A 123 -1.72 11.66 14.86
N GLN A 124 -2.79 11.25 14.19
CA GLN A 124 -3.73 12.13 13.52
C GLN A 124 -4.93 12.34 14.45
N ASP A 125 -5.32 13.59 14.66
CA ASP A 125 -6.51 13.94 15.44
C ASP A 125 -7.81 13.82 14.61
N ASP A 126 -8.95 14.05 15.24
CA ASP A 126 -10.26 13.95 14.61
C ASP A 126 -10.50 15.04 13.54
N GLU A 127 -9.77 16.14 13.58
CA GLU A 127 -9.78 17.19 12.57
C GLU A 127 -8.91 16.86 11.35
N GLY A 128 -8.10 15.79 11.43
CA GLY A 128 -7.16 15.42 10.38
C GLY A 128 -5.78 16.05 10.50
N LYS A 129 -5.52 16.77 11.58
CA LYS A 129 -4.23 17.40 11.85
C LYS A 129 -3.25 16.42 12.51
N LEU A 130 -1.98 16.63 12.30
CA LEU A 130 -0.93 15.82 12.91
C LEU A 130 -0.48 16.39 14.23
N ARG A 131 -0.49 15.54 15.23
CA ARG A 131 -0.06 15.89 16.59
C ARG A 131 1.05 14.97 17.07
N CYS A 132 1.85 15.47 17.98
CA CYS A 132 2.83 14.68 18.68
C CYS A 132 2.87 15.02 20.17
N ALA A 133 3.34 14.07 20.96
CA ALA A 133 3.61 14.30 22.38
C ALA A 133 4.73 13.40 22.88
N ARG A 134 5.47 13.90 23.85
CA ARG A 134 6.37 13.10 24.68
C ARG A 134 5.56 12.42 25.76
N LEU A 135 5.46 11.10 25.73
CA LEU A 135 4.60 10.35 26.65
C LEU A 135 4.97 10.51 28.14
N ALA A 136 6.20 10.88 28.44
CA ALA A 136 6.64 11.13 29.82
C ALA A 136 6.01 12.41 30.40
N ASN A 137 5.64 13.38 29.57
CA ASN A 137 5.13 14.69 29.98
C ASN A 137 3.73 14.97 29.39
N GLU A 138 2.72 15.13 30.25
CA GLU A 138 1.32 15.35 29.81
C GLU A 138 1.13 16.66 29.05
N ASN A 139 1.91 17.68 29.38
CA ASN A 139 1.81 19.01 28.76
C ASN A 139 2.66 19.16 27.50
N SER A 140 3.21 18.06 26.96
CA SER A 140 4.08 18.11 25.78
C SER A 140 3.34 17.96 24.45
N GLN A 141 2.00 17.90 24.48
CA GLN A 141 1.21 17.81 23.26
C GLN A 141 1.44 19.03 22.37
N ARG A 142 1.73 18.80 21.11
CA ARG A 142 1.98 19.81 20.10
C ARG A 142 1.26 19.49 18.81
N LEU A 143 0.86 20.54 18.11
CA LEU A 143 0.50 20.48 16.71
C LEU A 143 1.80 20.42 15.89
N LEU A 144 1.95 19.40 15.05
CA LEU A 144 3.12 19.28 14.20
C LEU A 144 3.04 20.24 13.02
N GLU A 145 1.83 20.36 12.45
CA GLU A 145 1.50 21.27 11.35
C GLU A 145 -0.01 21.56 11.36
N ASP A 146 -0.40 22.77 11.01
CA ASP A 146 -1.83 23.18 10.98
C ASP A 146 -2.56 22.75 9.68
N ARG A 147 -1.88 22.02 8.80
CA ARG A 147 -2.50 21.45 7.59
C ARG A 147 -3.38 20.26 7.94
N ILE A 148 -4.52 20.16 7.26
CA ILE A 148 -5.43 19.02 7.35
C ILE A 148 -5.01 17.99 6.31
N TRP A 149 -4.83 16.76 6.74
CA TRP A 149 -4.51 15.62 5.91
C TRP A 149 -5.71 14.68 5.81
N SER A 150 -6.16 14.40 4.60
CA SER A 150 -7.28 13.47 4.35
C SER A 150 -6.93 12.04 4.75
N TRP A 151 -5.66 11.66 4.50
CA TRP A 151 -5.13 10.36 4.84
C TRP A 151 -3.64 10.43 5.22
N VAL A 152 -3.21 9.52 6.10
CA VAL A 152 -1.82 9.41 6.56
C VAL A 152 -1.45 7.95 6.70
N SER A 153 -0.29 7.52 6.20
CA SER A 153 0.21 6.16 6.40
C SER A 153 0.66 5.91 7.85
N ALA A 154 0.88 4.66 8.20
CA ALA A 154 1.77 4.35 9.33
C ALA A 154 3.20 4.82 9.00
N MET A 155 3.96 5.15 10.03
CA MET A 155 5.38 5.50 9.87
C MET A 155 6.18 4.28 9.42
N SER A 156 6.97 4.45 8.39
CA SER A 156 7.82 3.41 7.81
C SER A 156 9.20 3.98 7.47
N GLY A 157 10.26 3.41 8.06
CA GLY A 157 11.62 3.91 7.86
C GLY A 157 11.83 5.38 8.28
N GLY A 158 11.14 5.84 9.33
CA GLY A 158 11.19 7.25 9.78
C GLY A 158 10.43 8.24 8.88
N ARG A 159 9.69 7.75 7.88
CA ARG A 159 8.93 8.57 6.93
C ARG A 159 7.44 8.22 6.98
N VAL A 160 6.63 9.16 6.52
CA VAL A 160 5.17 9.00 6.36
C VAL A 160 4.76 9.44 4.96
N LEU A 161 3.77 8.76 4.42
CA LEU A 161 3.06 9.18 3.23
C LEU A 161 1.76 9.86 3.65
N LEU A 162 1.46 10.99 3.05
CA LEU A 162 0.36 11.87 3.42
C LEU A 162 -0.47 12.18 2.16
N GLN A 163 -1.77 12.36 2.33
CA GLN A 163 -2.62 12.90 1.29
C GLN A 163 -3.29 14.17 1.78
N SER A 164 -3.15 15.25 1.03
CA SER A 164 -3.84 16.51 1.30
C SER A 164 -5.30 16.46 0.83
N ALA A 165 -6.10 17.43 1.22
CA ALA A 165 -7.53 17.49 0.90
C ALA A 165 -7.82 17.61 -0.61
N ASP A 166 -6.88 18.15 -1.39
CA ASP A 166 -6.93 18.23 -2.85
C ASP A 166 -6.46 16.95 -3.57
N GLY A 167 -6.14 15.88 -2.81
CA GLY A 167 -5.74 14.58 -3.34
C GLY A 167 -4.25 14.44 -3.65
N MET A 168 -3.44 15.48 -3.44
CA MET A 168 -1.99 15.39 -3.67
C MET A 168 -1.32 14.51 -2.63
N LEU A 169 -0.36 13.70 -3.07
CA LEU A 169 0.45 12.86 -2.20
C LEU A 169 1.77 13.54 -1.85
N TRP A 170 2.14 13.40 -0.59
CA TRP A 170 3.32 13.99 0.01
C TRP A 170 4.11 12.93 0.76
N GLU A 171 5.42 13.01 0.71
CA GLU A 171 6.30 12.27 1.60
C GLU A 171 6.89 13.24 2.63
N GLY A 172 6.86 12.83 3.89
CA GLY A 172 7.43 13.61 4.97
C GLY A 172 8.35 12.80 5.86
N SER A 173 9.43 13.41 6.31
CA SER A 173 10.28 12.93 7.39
C SER A 173 10.00 13.78 8.62
N PRO A 174 9.09 13.34 9.50
CA PRO A 174 8.69 14.14 10.64
C PRO A 174 9.67 13.99 11.82
N HIS A 175 9.80 15.06 12.59
CA HIS A 175 10.47 15.04 13.90
C HIS A 175 9.60 15.75 14.95
N PRO A 176 9.91 15.67 16.26
CA PRO A 176 9.01 16.20 17.30
C PRO A 176 8.68 17.70 17.23
N TYR A 177 9.42 18.48 16.43
CA TYR A 177 9.26 19.93 16.31
C TYR A 177 8.81 20.39 14.92
N GLY A 178 8.55 19.49 13.99
CA GLY A 178 8.15 19.80 12.61
C GLY A 178 8.55 18.73 11.61
N TRP A 179 9.12 19.16 10.50
CA TRP A 179 9.54 18.30 9.40
C TRP A 179 11.01 18.51 9.06
N ASP A 180 11.79 17.43 8.95
CA ASP A 180 13.12 17.48 8.32
C ASP A 180 13.00 17.67 6.82
N SER A 181 12.01 17.00 6.21
CA SER A 181 11.63 17.17 4.82
C SER A 181 10.13 16.95 4.64
N LEU A 182 9.52 17.69 3.73
CA LEU A 182 8.14 17.50 3.30
C LEU A 182 8.04 17.91 1.84
N SER A 183 7.78 16.97 0.95
CA SER A 183 7.73 17.18 -0.50
C SER A 183 6.59 16.42 -1.15
N THR A 184 6.10 16.93 -2.26
CA THR A 184 5.14 16.21 -3.12
C THR A 184 5.88 15.11 -3.88
N ILE A 185 5.27 13.93 -3.94
CA ILE A 185 5.81 12.79 -4.69
C ILE A 185 4.93 12.39 -5.88
N ASP A 186 3.65 12.66 -5.83
CA ASP A 186 2.72 12.45 -6.94
C ASP A 186 1.59 13.48 -6.91
N THR A 187 1.25 13.99 -8.09
CA THR A 187 0.15 14.95 -8.29
C THR A 187 -1.13 14.28 -8.80
N ARG A 188 -1.11 12.96 -9.02
CA ARG A 188 -2.29 12.23 -9.50
C ARG A 188 -3.25 11.97 -8.34
N SER A 189 -4.54 12.04 -8.64
CA SER A 189 -5.59 11.65 -7.70
C SER A 189 -5.54 10.13 -7.48
N LEU A 190 -4.89 9.69 -6.41
CA LEU A 190 -4.86 8.32 -5.94
C LEU A 190 -5.51 8.30 -4.55
N GLU A 191 -6.50 7.44 -4.34
CA GLU A 191 -7.11 7.26 -3.03
C GLU A 191 -6.42 6.10 -2.28
N PRO A 192 -5.46 6.40 -1.39
CA PRO A 192 -4.70 5.36 -0.71
C PRO A 192 -5.52 4.68 0.38
N LEU A 193 -5.54 3.35 0.37
CA LEU A 193 -6.09 2.51 1.44
C LEU A 193 -5.01 2.17 2.47
N SER A 194 -3.86 1.76 2.00
CA SER A 194 -2.69 1.47 2.84
C SER A 194 -1.40 1.72 2.06
N ALA A 195 -0.33 2.04 2.77
CA ALA A 195 0.98 2.23 2.18
C ALA A 195 2.09 1.69 3.10
N HIS A 196 3.15 1.24 2.47
CA HIS A 196 4.38 0.82 3.15
C HIS A 196 5.58 1.23 2.31
N ARG A 197 6.62 1.71 2.99
CA ARG A 197 7.90 2.03 2.36
C ARG A 197 8.79 0.79 2.34
N ALA A 198 9.15 0.32 1.15
CA ALA A 198 10.04 -0.82 0.98
C ALA A 198 11.02 -0.57 -0.16
N GLY A 199 12.29 -0.87 0.08
CA GLY A 199 13.37 -0.44 -0.82
C GLY A 199 13.43 1.08 -0.90
N ASP A 200 13.56 1.62 -2.09
CA ASP A 200 13.72 3.06 -2.33
C ASP A 200 12.40 3.82 -2.54
N GLY A 201 11.25 3.13 -2.44
CA GLY A 201 9.97 3.72 -2.77
C GLY A 201 8.81 3.36 -1.83
N TRP A 202 7.70 4.04 -2.07
CA TRP A 202 6.43 3.73 -1.44
C TRP A 202 5.63 2.76 -2.29
N TRP A 203 5.12 1.72 -1.65
CA TRP A 203 4.10 0.85 -2.19
C TRP A 203 2.75 1.26 -1.60
N VAL A 204 1.81 1.60 -2.48
CA VAL A 204 0.50 2.12 -2.10
C VAL A 204 -0.57 1.24 -2.71
N LEU A 205 -1.41 0.67 -1.87
CA LEU A 205 -2.64 0.01 -2.28
C LEU A 205 -3.74 1.07 -2.31
N SER A 206 -4.39 1.24 -3.46
CA SER A 206 -5.52 2.16 -3.61
C SER A 206 -6.85 1.52 -3.22
N ILE A 207 -7.86 2.35 -2.96
CA ILE A 207 -9.24 1.89 -2.69
C ILE A 207 -9.80 1.09 -3.86
N GLU A 208 -9.40 1.42 -5.09
CA GLU A 208 -9.77 0.70 -6.32
C GLU A 208 -9.09 -0.67 -6.46
N GLY A 209 -8.21 -1.06 -5.52
CA GLY A 209 -7.50 -2.34 -5.51
C GLY A 209 -6.22 -2.35 -6.35
N GLY A 210 -5.78 -1.22 -6.89
CA GLY A 210 -4.49 -1.10 -7.59
C GLY A 210 -3.32 -1.00 -6.62
N LEU A 211 -2.22 -1.72 -6.89
CA LEU A 211 -0.96 -1.56 -6.18
C LEU A 211 -0.02 -0.66 -6.99
N HIS A 212 0.41 0.42 -6.38
CA HIS A 212 1.26 1.44 -7.00
C HIS A 212 2.62 1.45 -6.31
N CYS A 213 3.70 1.53 -7.08
CA CYS A 213 5.03 1.81 -6.57
C CYS A 213 5.41 3.24 -6.94
N MET A 214 5.82 4.02 -5.95
CA MET A 214 6.27 5.41 -6.11
C MET A 214 7.72 5.47 -5.69
N THR A 215 8.58 5.76 -6.65
CA THR A 215 9.97 6.13 -6.44
C THR A 215 10.12 7.60 -6.78
N GLU A 216 11.24 8.22 -6.44
CA GLU A 216 11.51 9.63 -6.76
C GLU A 216 11.37 9.95 -8.26
N ASP A 217 11.60 8.95 -9.13
CA ASP A 217 11.62 9.15 -10.59
C ASP A 217 10.42 8.54 -11.33
N VAL A 218 9.69 7.57 -10.77
CA VAL A 218 8.67 6.82 -11.52
C VAL A 218 7.49 6.38 -10.64
N SER A 219 6.33 6.93 -10.92
CA SER A 219 5.08 6.34 -10.44
C SER A 219 4.64 5.21 -11.37
N ILE A 220 4.55 4.00 -10.84
CA ILE A 220 4.16 2.81 -11.61
C ILE A 220 2.75 2.41 -11.21
N LYS A 221 1.79 2.54 -12.12
CA LYS A 221 0.43 2.03 -11.93
C LYS A 221 0.39 0.56 -12.33
N SER A 222 0.20 -0.35 -11.38
CA SER A 222 -0.07 -1.75 -11.69
C SER A 222 -1.50 -1.90 -12.20
N ALA A 223 -1.67 -2.52 -13.35
CA ALA A 223 -2.98 -2.88 -13.87
C ALA A 223 -3.53 -4.18 -13.25
N ASN A 224 -2.73 -4.88 -12.46
CA ASN A 224 -3.10 -6.18 -11.90
C ASN A 224 -3.82 -6.00 -10.55
N THR A 225 -5.13 -5.91 -10.62
CA THR A 225 -6.04 -5.75 -9.47
C THR A 225 -6.12 -6.99 -8.55
N ASP A 226 -5.46 -8.10 -8.92
CA ASP A 226 -5.55 -9.36 -8.17
C ASP A 226 -4.45 -9.55 -7.10
N LEU A 227 -3.68 -8.50 -6.78
CA LEU A 227 -2.58 -8.61 -5.82
C LEU A 227 -3.05 -8.71 -4.37
N GLY A 228 -4.17 -8.09 -3.98
CA GLY A 228 -4.72 -8.18 -2.62
C GLY A 228 -5.67 -7.02 -2.26
N ASP A 229 -6.33 -7.15 -1.11
CA ASP A 229 -7.24 -6.13 -0.56
C ASP A 229 -6.56 -5.29 0.53
N TYR A 230 -5.44 -5.75 1.08
CA TYR A 230 -4.68 -5.08 2.14
C TYR A 230 -3.18 -5.22 1.87
N LEU A 231 -2.44 -4.16 2.17
CA LEU A 231 -0.97 -4.13 2.12
C LEU A 231 -0.42 -3.93 3.54
N VAL A 232 0.50 -4.78 3.92
CA VAL A 232 1.15 -4.74 5.25
C VAL A 232 2.66 -4.80 5.06
N GLY A 233 3.38 -3.88 5.68
CA GLY A 233 4.84 -3.94 5.76
C GLY A 233 5.29 -4.98 6.77
N LEU A 234 6.26 -5.81 6.39
CA LEU A 234 6.85 -6.83 7.25
C LEU A 234 8.28 -6.46 7.66
N ALA A 235 9.06 -5.98 6.72
CA ALA A 235 10.44 -5.53 6.91
C ALA A 235 10.78 -4.41 5.93
N ALA A 236 12.00 -3.89 5.96
CA ALA A 236 12.42 -2.76 5.13
C ALA A 236 12.26 -2.97 3.61
N ASP A 237 12.35 -4.22 3.15
CA ASP A 237 12.25 -4.59 1.74
C ASP A 237 11.13 -5.60 1.44
N THR A 238 10.38 -5.98 2.48
CA THR A 238 9.41 -7.08 2.42
C THR A 238 8.03 -6.59 2.85
N MET A 239 7.02 -6.96 2.08
CA MET A 239 5.63 -6.65 2.34
C MET A 239 4.73 -7.87 2.10
N ALA A 240 3.54 -7.84 2.66
CA ALA A 240 2.50 -8.81 2.38
C ALA A 240 1.29 -8.14 1.76
N THR A 241 0.68 -8.78 0.79
CA THR A 241 -0.67 -8.48 0.34
C THR A 241 -1.62 -9.55 0.85
N VAL A 242 -2.77 -9.12 1.34
CA VAL A 242 -3.77 -9.99 1.96
C VAL A 242 -5.09 -9.82 1.25
N LYS A 243 -5.70 -10.92 0.79
CA LYS A 243 -7.06 -10.92 0.25
C LYS A 243 -8.10 -11.16 1.34
N ARG A 244 -9.31 -10.69 1.14
CA ARG A 244 -10.46 -10.92 2.07
C ARG A 244 -10.79 -12.39 2.29
N ASN A 245 -10.46 -13.26 1.34
CA ASN A 245 -10.60 -14.71 1.46
C ASN A 245 -9.51 -15.38 2.32
N GLY A 246 -8.58 -14.60 2.88
CA GLY A 246 -7.49 -15.09 3.74
C GLY A 246 -6.21 -15.47 2.98
N LEU A 247 -6.16 -15.32 1.65
CA LEU A 247 -4.92 -15.54 0.92
C LEU A 247 -3.90 -14.45 1.26
N VAL A 248 -2.74 -14.85 1.75
CA VAL A 248 -1.59 -14.00 2.04
C VAL A 248 -0.49 -14.29 1.05
N ARG A 249 0.06 -13.27 0.43
CA ARG A 249 1.26 -13.36 -0.42
C ARG A 249 2.33 -12.46 0.13
N ILE A 250 3.53 -12.98 0.24
CA ILE A 250 4.70 -12.22 0.68
C ILE A 250 5.52 -11.85 -0.54
N TRP A 251 5.98 -10.62 -0.59
CA TRP A 251 6.71 -10.04 -1.70
C TRP A 251 7.98 -9.36 -1.20
N ARG A 252 9.06 -9.54 -1.92
CA ARG A 252 10.17 -8.59 -1.87
C ARG A 252 9.91 -7.46 -2.87
N SER A 253 10.28 -6.24 -2.51
CA SER A 253 10.06 -5.09 -3.40
C SER A 253 10.71 -5.29 -4.78
N ALA A 254 11.89 -5.91 -4.84
CA ALA A 254 12.58 -6.24 -6.08
C ALA A 254 11.79 -7.21 -6.97
N GLU A 255 11.11 -8.21 -6.39
CA GLU A 255 10.28 -9.17 -7.13
C GLU A 255 9.07 -8.50 -7.77
N LEU A 256 8.38 -7.62 -7.02
CA LEU A 256 7.26 -6.84 -7.55
C LEU A 256 7.71 -5.91 -8.67
N MET A 257 8.88 -5.28 -8.54
CA MET A 257 9.44 -4.44 -9.60
C MET A 257 9.78 -5.24 -10.85
N GLN A 258 10.29 -6.46 -10.70
CA GLN A 258 10.57 -7.34 -11.84
C GLN A 258 9.29 -7.77 -12.55
N LEU A 259 8.26 -8.19 -11.81
CA LEU A 259 6.94 -8.52 -12.38
C LEU A 259 6.40 -7.33 -13.19
N ARG A 260 6.50 -6.13 -12.66
CA ARG A 260 6.07 -4.92 -13.35
C ARG A 260 6.83 -4.66 -14.64
N ARG A 261 8.15 -4.86 -14.66
CA ARG A 261 8.95 -4.71 -15.88
C ARG A 261 8.49 -5.68 -16.98
N VAL A 262 8.23 -6.93 -16.62
CA VAL A 262 7.72 -7.94 -17.55
C VAL A 262 6.35 -7.56 -18.11
N GLU A 263 5.43 -7.09 -17.25
CA GLU A 263 4.11 -6.60 -17.69
C GLU A 263 4.23 -5.40 -18.63
N MET A 264 5.09 -4.44 -18.30
CA MET A 264 5.32 -3.27 -19.17
C MET A 264 5.88 -3.66 -20.52
N GLN A 265 6.85 -4.59 -20.57
CA GLN A 265 7.40 -5.09 -21.82
C GLN A 265 6.32 -5.77 -22.66
N LYS A 266 5.46 -6.57 -22.04
CA LYS A 266 4.33 -7.21 -22.73
C LYS A 266 3.34 -6.17 -23.28
N MET A 267 2.96 -5.17 -22.48
CA MET A 267 2.07 -4.09 -22.95
C MET A 267 2.66 -3.29 -24.11
N VAL A 268 3.97 -3.00 -24.06
CA VAL A 268 4.67 -2.30 -25.16
C VAL A 268 4.66 -3.16 -26.42
N ALA A 269 4.96 -4.45 -26.30
CA ALA A 269 4.92 -5.38 -27.44
C ALA A 269 3.50 -5.50 -28.05
N GLU A 270 2.48 -5.60 -27.20
CA GLU A 270 1.07 -5.64 -27.66
C GLU A 270 0.66 -4.33 -28.35
N ALA A 271 1.07 -3.18 -27.79
CA ALA A 271 0.81 -1.88 -28.42
C ALA A 271 1.53 -1.72 -29.76
N GLN A 272 2.77 -2.24 -29.86
CA GLN A 272 3.53 -2.22 -31.10
C GLN A 272 2.84 -3.08 -32.19
N VAL A 273 2.42 -4.30 -31.82
CA VAL A 273 1.67 -5.17 -32.74
C VAL A 273 0.36 -4.51 -33.20
N ALA A 274 -0.36 -3.85 -32.30
CA ALA A 274 -1.59 -3.13 -32.66
C ALA A 274 -1.30 -1.95 -33.59
N SER A 275 -0.24 -1.19 -33.33
CA SER A 275 0.21 -0.09 -34.21
C SER A 275 0.59 -0.57 -35.59
N ASP A 276 1.38 -1.65 -35.68
CA ASP A 276 1.79 -2.24 -36.95
C ASP A 276 0.59 -2.75 -37.74
N TRP A 277 -0.41 -3.32 -37.06
CA TRP A 277 -1.65 -3.78 -37.71
C TRP A 277 -2.49 -2.63 -38.24
N GLU A 278 -2.63 -1.55 -37.49
CA GLU A 278 -3.34 -0.32 -37.94
C GLU A 278 -2.65 0.31 -39.15
N GLU A 279 -1.31 0.40 -39.12
CA GLU A 279 -0.53 0.93 -40.25
C GLU A 279 -0.71 0.08 -41.52
N ARG A 280 -0.59 -1.27 -41.40
CA ARG A 280 -0.86 -2.19 -42.50
C ARG A 280 -2.29 -2.05 -43.04
N ARG A 281 -3.28 -1.83 -42.17
CA ARG A 281 -4.66 -1.61 -42.57
C ARG A 281 -4.82 -0.28 -43.34
N ARG A 282 -4.14 0.77 -42.94
CA ARG A 282 -4.14 2.06 -43.64
C ARG A 282 -3.53 1.93 -45.03
N ILE A 283 -2.37 1.26 -45.15
CA ILE A 283 -1.71 1.00 -46.41
C ILE A 283 -2.62 0.20 -47.33
N PHE A 284 -3.24 -0.85 -46.80
CA PHE A 284 -4.17 -1.69 -47.57
C PHE A 284 -5.35 -0.87 -48.12
N LYS A 285 -5.96 -0.04 -47.29
CA LYS A 285 -7.06 0.84 -47.73
C LYS A 285 -6.62 1.77 -48.86
N ARG A 286 -5.45 2.41 -48.72
CA ARG A 286 -4.87 3.26 -49.77
C ARG A 286 -4.59 2.52 -51.05
N ALA A 287 -4.18 1.24 -50.98
CA ALA A 287 -3.97 0.40 -52.15
C ALA A 287 -5.29 0.14 -52.89
N CYS A 288 -6.38 -0.18 -52.17
CA CYS A 288 -7.71 -0.35 -52.75
C CYS A 288 -8.20 0.97 -53.40
N ASP A 289 -8.09 2.10 -52.67
CA ASP A 289 -8.50 3.40 -53.20
C ASP A 289 -7.72 3.75 -54.49
N ALA A 290 -6.41 3.49 -54.53
CA ALA A 290 -5.59 3.72 -55.72
C ALA A 290 -5.98 2.81 -56.88
N GLU A 291 -6.37 1.57 -56.64
CA GLU A 291 -6.87 0.62 -57.65
C GLU A 291 -8.20 1.13 -58.22
N ASP A 292 -9.14 1.56 -57.37
CA ASP A 292 -10.46 2.07 -57.76
C ASP A 292 -10.34 3.36 -58.58
N GLU A 293 -9.36 4.21 -58.28
CA GLU A 293 -9.05 5.42 -59.05
C GLU A 293 -8.24 5.17 -60.31
N GLY A 294 -7.92 3.94 -60.63
CA GLY A 294 -7.15 3.56 -61.80
C GLY A 294 -5.66 3.88 -61.74
N ARG A 295 -5.12 4.22 -60.54
CA ARG A 295 -3.70 4.48 -60.32
C ARG A 295 -2.94 3.17 -60.06
N ILE A 296 -2.91 2.29 -61.13
CA ILE A 296 -2.49 0.93 -61.04
C ILE A 296 -1.06 0.76 -60.53
N SER A 297 -0.10 1.60 -60.97
CA SER A 297 1.28 1.55 -60.50
C SER A 297 1.38 1.81 -59.01
N LEU A 298 0.66 2.80 -58.46
CA LEU A 298 0.65 3.10 -57.05
C LEU A 298 0.01 1.96 -56.22
N ALA A 299 -1.05 1.34 -56.72
CA ALA A 299 -1.68 0.19 -56.09
C ALA A 299 -0.73 -0.99 -56.00
N ILE A 300 0.05 -1.28 -57.05
CA ILE A 300 1.06 -2.33 -57.08
C ILE A 300 2.10 -2.08 -55.98
N ASP A 301 2.70 -0.87 -55.92
CA ASP A 301 3.74 -0.53 -54.93
C ASP A 301 3.22 -0.71 -53.49
N LEU A 302 1.99 -0.28 -53.23
CA LEU A 302 1.36 -0.43 -51.93
C LEU A 302 1.06 -1.87 -51.54
N TYR A 303 0.58 -2.72 -52.51
CA TYR A 303 0.37 -4.14 -52.28
C TYR A 303 1.70 -4.91 -52.11
N GLU A 304 2.75 -4.53 -52.82
CA GLU A 304 4.10 -5.08 -52.61
C GLU A 304 4.62 -4.80 -51.21
N SER A 305 4.47 -3.55 -50.71
CA SER A 305 4.87 -3.17 -49.35
C SER A 305 4.16 -3.99 -48.25
N LEU A 306 2.97 -4.52 -48.55
CA LEU A 306 2.19 -5.41 -47.69
C LEU A 306 2.52 -6.88 -47.86
N GLY A 307 3.37 -7.23 -48.85
CA GLY A 307 3.66 -8.63 -49.24
C GLY A 307 2.49 -9.35 -49.90
N ARG A 308 1.53 -8.63 -50.48
CA ARG A 308 0.34 -9.18 -51.13
C ARG A 308 0.60 -9.55 -52.61
N THR A 309 1.43 -10.55 -52.84
CA THR A 309 1.88 -10.98 -54.16
C THR A 309 0.73 -11.37 -55.12
N SER A 310 -0.37 -11.93 -54.60
CA SER A 310 -1.54 -12.27 -55.40
C SER A 310 -2.22 -11.05 -56.02
N ASP A 311 -2.35 -9.95 -55.28
CA ASP A 311 -2.96 -8.72 -55.78
C ASP A 311 -2.05 -8.01 -56.76
N VAL A 312 -0.74 -8.02 -56.51
CA VAL A 312 0.29 -7.51 -57.42
C VAL A 312 0.21 -8.22 -58.76
N ASN A 313 0.23 -9.57 -58.76
CA ASN A 313 0.17 -10.37 -60.00
C ASN A 313 -1.14 -10.12 -60.77
N ARG A 314 -2.26 -9.99 -60.07
CA ARG A 314 -3.55 -9.67 -60.66
C ARG A 314 -3.54 -8.31 -61.39
N LEU A 315 -2.94 -7.30 -60.78
CA LEU A 315 -2.85 -5.94 -61.36
C LEU A 315 -1.86 -5.88 -62.54
N LEU A 316 -0.74 -6.60 -62.42
CA LEU A 316 0.22 -6.71 -63.56
C LEU A 316 -0.38 -7.43 -64.78
N ALA A 317 -1.16 -8.48 -64.57
CA ALA A 317 -1.87 -9.16 -65.66
C ALA A 317 -2.88 -8.21 -66.34
N ARG A 318 -3.66 -7.47 -65.52
CA ARG A 318 -4.59 -6.45 -66.02
C ARG A 318 -3.89 -5.35 -66.82
N GLN A 319 -2.69 -4.94 -66.42
CA GLN A 319 -1.90 -3.93 -67.12
C GLN A 319 -1.35 -4.41 -68.44
N ARG A 320 -1.11 -5.74 -68.61
CA ARG A 320 -0.66 -6.39 -69.85
C ARG A 320 -1.80 -6.72 -70.82
N GLY A 321 -3.06 -6.53 -70.40
CA GLY A 321 -4.22 -6.84 -71.26
C GLY A 321 -4.57 -8.33 -71.30
N GLU A 322 -4.11 -9.14 -70.30
CA GLU A 322 -4.41 -10.57 -70.12
C GLU A 322 -5.73 -10.77 -69.37
#